data_0eec284dfb3ada414bb62d78553612e0
#
_entry.id   0eec284dfb3ada414bb62d78553612e0
#
_cell.length_a   1.000
_cell.length_b   1.000
_cell.length_c   1.000
_cell.angle_alpha   90.00
_cell.angle_beta   90.00
_cell.angle_gamma   90.00
#
_symmetry.space_group_name_H-M   'P 1'
#
loop_
_entity.id
_entity.type
_entity.pdbx_description
1 polymer ?
#
loop_
_entity_poly.entity_id
_entity_poly.type
_entity_poly.pdbx_seq_one_letter_code
_entity_poly.pdbx_strand_id
1 'polypeptide(L)'
;TADVVVPAIVGITFGSGEKIEGDDTDLTITSGAKINLTATSDIHVPNNVGIVFGGDSEKIEGDGTDMTISANNLTIDAAADISFDAAGNDFKFLAGGTEILNITNSSSDVVIKPIVDAKDIIVQQRDGTSLVEFNDGAYSKFTAMAYFPEATLTDASTISWNVLTSPVAKVTLGANRTLGAATGG
;
A
#
# COMPACT_ATOMS: atom_id res chain seq x y z
N THR A 1 10.73 -21.90 -47.99
CA THR A 1 10.49 -20.43 -47.96
C THR A 1 11.84 -19.75 -47.97
N ALA A 2 12.08 -18.86 -48.92
CA ALA A 2 13.33 -18.11 -48.95
C ALA A 2 13.15 -16.88 -48.06
N ASP A 3 14.06 -16.68 -47.08
CA ASP A 3 14.10 -15.52 -46.26
C ASP A 3 14.74 -14.34 -47.00
N VAL A 4 14.31 -13.12 -46.69
CA VAL A 4 15.04 -11.93 -47.13
C VAL A 4 16.23 -11.80 -46.17
N VAL A 5 17.44 -12.04 -46.66
CA VAL A 5 18.67 -11.88 -45.89
C VAL A 5 19.16 -10.47 -46.08
N VAL A 6 19.12 -9.69 -45.01
CA VAL A 6 19.71 -8.34 -44.95
C VAL A 6 21.08 -8.51 -44.27
N PRO A 7 22.20 -8.16 -44.94
CA PRO A 7 23.53 -8.25 -44.33
C PRO A 7 23.62 -7.41 -43.03
N ALA A 8 24.56 -7.76 -42.14
CA ALA A 8 24.90 -6.95 -41.01
C ALA A 8 25.17 -5.49 -41.40
N ILE A 9 24.80 -4.51 -40.59
CA ILE A 9 24.86 -3.07 -40.82
C ILE A 9 23.99 -2.52 -41.98
N VAL A 10 23.13 -3.39 -42.59
CA VAL A 10 22.15 -2.95 -43.59
C VAL A 10 20.75 -3.15 -42.97
N GLY A 11 19.99 -2.09 -42.92
CA GLY A 11 18.65 -2.05 -42.40
C GLY A 11 17.58 -1.94 -43.48
N ILE A 12 16.34 -2.09 -43.10
CA ILE A 12 15.17 -1.78 -43.92
C ILE A 12 14.72 -0.35 -43.53
N THR A 13 14.79 0.60 -44.43
CA THR A 13 14.42 2.00 -44.20
C THR A 13 13.05 2.30 -44.80
N PHE A 14 12.19 2.88 -44.00
CA PHE A 14 10.85 3.33 -44.38
C PHE A 14 10.82 4.87 -44.37
N GLY A 15 11.19 5.50 -45.46
CA GLY A 15 11.34 6.97 -45.53
C GLY A 15 12.69 7.48 -45.00
N SER A 16 12.75 8.69 -44.48
CA SER A 16 13.99 9.33 -44.12
C SER A 16 14.44 9.18 -42.67
N GLY A 17 13.72 8.47 -41.84
CA GLY A 17 14.05 8.36 -40.40
C GLY A 17 13.67 7.05 -39.71
N GLU A 18 12.81 6.25 -40.28
CA GLU A 18 12.37 4.99 -39.72
C GLU A 18 13.16 3.83 -40.30
N LYS A 19 13.64 2.91 -39.45
CA LYS A 19 14.42 1.75 -39.89
C LYS A 19 14.31 0.56 -38.94
N ILE A 20 14.56 -0.64 -39.45
CA ILE A 20 14.86 -1.85 -38.71
C ILE A 20 16.29 -2.24 -39.08
N GLU A 21 17.18 -2.28 -38.12
CA GLU A 21 18.61 -2.51 -38.33
C GLU A 21 19.18 -3.39 -37.23
N GLY A 22 20.04 -4.32 -37.60
CA GLY A 22 20.81 -5.16 -36.68
C GLY A 22 22.32 -4.98 -36.93
N ASP A 23 23.13 -5.06 -35.88
CA ASP A 23 24.58 -4.90 -35.91
C ASP A 23 25.36 -6.09 -35.33
N ASP A 24 24.74 -7.27 -35.36
CA ASP A 24 25.20 -8.53 -34.73
C ASP A 24 25.10 -8.56 -33.20
N THR A 25 24.72 -7.45 -32.57
CA THR A 25 24.52 -7.34 -31.13
C THR A 25 23.08 -6.97 -30.80
N ASP A 26 22.58 -5.91 -31.43
CA ASP A 26 21.27 -5.32 -31.15
C ASP A 26 20.39 -5.28 -32.41
N LEU A 27 19.09 -5.44 -32.23
CA LEU A 27 18.07 -5.11 -33.22
C LEU A 27 17.43 -3.77 -32.85
N THR A 28 17.73 -2.74 -33.61
CA THR A 28 17.19 -1.40 -33.41
C THR A 28 16.02 -1.12 -34.35
N ILE A 29 14.87 -0.74 -33.76
CA ILE A 29 13.72 -0.24 -34.50
C ILE A 29 13.59 1.26 -34.20
N THR A 30 13.85 2.12 -35.18
CA THR A 30 13.79 3.57 -35.01
C THR A 30 12.54 4.12 -35.71
N SER A 31 11.78 4.93 -34.99
CA SER A 31 10.62 5.64 -35.51
C SER A 31 10.71 7.14 -35.14
N GLY A 32 10.36 8.04 -36.06
CA GLY A 32 10.29 9.47 -35.79
C GLY A 32 9.17 9.92 -34.86
N ALA A 33 8.23 9.03 -34.50
CA ALA A 33 7.11 9.33 -33.59
C ALA A 33 6.83 8.19 -32.62
N LYS A 34 6.17 7.13 -33.08
CA LYS A 34 5.71 6.00 -32.23
C LYS A 34 6.05 4.66 -32.89
N ILE A 35 6.36 3.67 -32.06
CA ILE A 35 6.36 2.27 -32.43
C ILE A 35 5.08 1.66 -31.88
N ASN A 36 4.13 1.28 -32.75
CA ASN A 36 2.91 0.61 -32.38
C ASN A 36 3.08 -0.90 -32.56
N LEU A 37 3.09 -1.64 -31.47
CA LEU A 37 3.12 -3.09 -31.48
C LEU A 37 1.70 -3.59 -31.27
N THR A 38 1.07 -4.17 -32.31
CA THR A 38 -0.27 -4.70 -32.25
C THR A 38 -0.22 -6.21 -32.37
N ALA A 39 -0.60 -6.91 -31.30
CA ALA A 39 -0.69 -8.35 -31.25
C ALA A 39 -2.14 -8.77 -30.96
N THR A 40 -2.56 -9.93 -31.47
CA THR A 40 -3.88 -10.49 -31.17
C THR A 40 -3.91 -11.27 -29.85
N SER A 41 -2.75 -11.58 -29.27
CA SER A 41 -2.59 -12.18 -27.95
C SER A 41 -1.64 -11.30 -27.13
N ASP A 42 -0.36 -11.65 -27.04
CA ASP A 42 0.58 -11.02 -26.13
C ASP A 42 1.84 -10.53 -26.83
N ILE A 43 2.52 -9.55 -26.24
CA ILE A 43 3.92 -9.24 -26.53
C ILE A 43 4.74 -10.00 -25.47
N HIS A 44 5.35 -11.11 -25.89
CA HIS A 44 6.09 -11.98 -24.99
C HIS A 44 7.51 -11.43 -24.72
N VAL A 45 7.80 -11.15 -23.45
CA VAL A 45 9.14 -10.85 -22.95
C VAL A 45 9.61 -12.09 -22.18
N PRO A 46 10.74 -12.72 -22.54
CA PRO A 46 11.25 -13.91 -21.86
C PRO A 46 11.61 -13.64 -20.38
N ASN A 47 11.74 -14.71 -19.59
CA ASN A 47 12.22 -14.64 -18.22
C ASN A 47 13.60 -13.96 -18.14
N ASN A 48 13.80 -13.13 -17.14
CA ASN A 48 15.03 -12.35 -16.91
C ASN A 48 15.37 -11.36 -18.04
N VAL A 49 14.36 -11.01 -18.85
CA VAL A 49 14.44 -9.93 -19.84
C VAL A 49 13.41 -8.89 -19.47
N GLY A 50 13.83 -7.65 -19.28
CA GLY A 50 12.98 -6.55 -18.86
C GLY A 50 12.69 -5.53 -19.95
N ILE A 51 11.69 -4.70 -19.72
CA ILE A 51 11.47 -3.45 -20.44
C ILE A 51 12.15 -2.34 -19.62
N VAL A 52 13.19 -1.75 -20.19
CA VAL A 52 14.03 -0.73 -19.53
C VAL A 52 13.58 0.66 -19.93
N PHE A 53 13.55 1.59 -18.98
CA PHE A 53 13.20 3.00 -19.16
C PHE A 53 14.42 3.88 -18.85
N GLY A 54 15.24 4.14 -19.88
CA GLY A 54 16.44 5.00 -19.77
C GLY A 54 17.69 4.27 -19.32
N GLY A 55 17.69 3.53 -18.25
CA GLY A 55 18.85 2.79 -17.72
C GLY A 55 18.43 1.53 -16.95
N ASP A 56 19.34 0.61 -16.71
CA ASP A 56 19.09 -0.71 -16.12
C ASP A 56 18.51 -0.68 -14.69
N SER A 57 18.58 0.47 -14.03
CA SER A 57 17.99 0.68 -12.70
C SER A 57 16.49 0.91 -12.72
N GLU A 58 15.89 1.16 -13.90
CA GLU A 58 14.48 1.48 -14.07
C GLU A 58 13.87 0.54 -15.10
N LYS A 59 13.21 -0.51 -14.61
CA LYS A 59 12.68 -1.56 -15.47
C LYS A 59 11.46 -2.28 -14.88
N ILE A 60 10.73 -2.94 -15.76
CA ILE A 60 9.73 -3.96 -15.42
C ILE A 60 10.27 -5.29 -15.92
N GLU A 61 10.45 -6.25 -15.03
CA GLU A 61 11.05 -7.56 -15.34
C GLU A 61 10.36 -8.68 -14.59
N GLY A 62 10.21 -9.84 -15.24
CA GLY A 62 9.71 -11.08 -14.63
C GLY A 62 10.73 -12.19 -14.75
N ASP A 63 10.88 -13.03 -13.73
CA ASP A 63 11.79 -14.20 -13.72
C ASP A 63 11.08 -15.54 -13.95
N GLY A 64 9.78 -15.50 -14.22
CA GLY A 64 8.91 -16.67 -14.38
C GLY A 64 8.15 -17.06 -13.11
N THR A 65 8.46 -16.44 -11.98
CA THR A 65 7.78 -16.60 -10.70
C THR A 65 7.28 -15.25 -10.20
N ASP A 66 8.17 -14.26 -10.16
CA ASP A 66 7.91 -12.93 -9.62
C ASP A 66 8.03 -11.84 -10.70
N MET A 67 7.25 -10.79 -10.59
CA MET A 67 7.36 -9.57 -11.37
C MET A 67 7.84 -8.43 -10.50
N THR A 68 8.88 -7.73 -10.95
CA THR A 68 9.48 -6.61 -10.23
C THR A 68 9.41 -5.33 -11.06
N ILE A 69 9.01 -4.23 -10.44
CA ILE A 69 9.13 -2.88 -10.96
C ILE A 69 10.26 -2.20 -10.18
N SER A 70 11.36 -1.94 -10.85
CA SER A 70 12.53 -1.26 -10.28
C SER A 70 12.56 0.20 -10.72
N ALA A 71 12.70 1.11 -9.78
CA ALA A 71 12.81 2.54 -10.04
C ALA A 71 13.48 3.25 -8.86
N ASN A 72 14.12 4.39 -9.09
CA ASN A 72 14.58 5.29 -8.03
C ASN A 72 13.40 5.84 -7.21
N ASN A 73 12.37 6.29 -7.90
CA ASN A 73 11.10 6.73 -7.32
C ASN A 73 9.97 6.20 -8.20
N LEU A 74 9.00 5.54 -7.59
CA LEU A 74 7.80 5.07 -8.27
C LEU A 74 6.60 5.91 -7.82
N THR A 75 5.93 6.55 -8.77
CA THR A 75 4.63 7.20 -8.56
C THR A 75 3.57 6.43 -9.32
N ILE A 76 2.50 6.05 -8.64
CA ILE A 76 1.30 5.49 -9.26
C ILE A 76 0.20 6.54 -9.14
N ASP A 77 -0.16 7.14 -10.27
CA ASP A 77 -1.18 8.20 -10.35
C ASP A 77 -2.37 7.69 -11.17
N ALA A 78 -3.52 7.57 -10.53
CA ALA A 78 -4.73 7.08 -11.14
C ALA A 78 -5.84 8.14 -11.04
N ALA A 79 -6.54 8.39 -12.15
CA ALA A 79 -7.69 9.32 -12.17
C ALA A 79 -8.92 8.78 -11.44
N ALA A 80 -8.92 7.50 -11.07
CA ALA A 80 -9.94 6.82 -10.27
C ALA A 80 -9.27 6.01 -9.16
N ASP A 81 -9.70 4.81 -8.89
CA ASP A 81 -9.22 3.98 -7.79
C ASP A 81 -7.94 3.23 -8.15
N ILE A 82 -7.13 2.94 -7.14
CA ILE A 82 -6.03 1.96 -7.19
C ILE A 82 -6.44 0.78 -6.33
N SER A 83 -6.54 -0.40 -6.93
CA SER A 83 -6.86 -1.64 -6.23
C SER A 83 -5.63 -2.53 -6.14
N PHE A 84 -5.32 -2.98 -4.93
CA PHE A 84 -4.30 -4.00 -4.70
C PHE A 84 -5.00 -5.26 -4.21
N ASP A 85 -4.82 -6.36 -4.92
CA ASP A 85 -5.41 -7.67 -4.58
C ASP A 85 -4.30 -8.69 -4.38
N ALA A 86 -4.23 -9.27 -3.18
CA ALA A 86 -3.25 -10.26 -2.78
C ALA A 86 -3.96 -11.54 -2.32
N ALA A 87 -3.95 -12.59 -3.14
CA ALA A 87 -4.57 -13.88 -2.80
C ALA A 87 -3.98 -14.52 -1.53
N GLY A 88 -2.76 -14.12 -1.12
CA GLY A 88 -2.14 -14.51 0.15
C GLY A 88 -2.62 -13.75 1.37
N ASN A 89 -3.58 -12.83 1.21
CA ASN A 89 -4.16 -11.98 2.25
C ASN A 89 -3.22 -10.93 2.88
N ASP A 90 -1.96 -10.85 2.46
CA ASP A 90 -0.96 -9.97 3.07
C ASP A 90 -0.55 -8.83 2.14
N PHE A 91 -0.58 -7.60 2.66
CA PHE A 91 0.06 -6.43 2.07
C PHE A 91 1.26 -6.05 2.95
N LYS A 92 2.47 -6.24 2.42
CA LYS A 92 3.73 -6.08 3.13
C LYS A 92 4.43 -4.78 2.77
N PHE A 93 4.89 -4.05 3.78
CA PHE A 93 5.67 -2.83 3.60
C PHE A 93 7.08 -3.06 4.15
N LEU A 94 8.08 -2.83 3.30
CA LEU A 94 9.48 -3.10 3.60
C LEU A 94 10.29 -1.79 3.59
N ALA A 95 11.31 -1.73 4.44
CA ALA A 95 12.34 -0.71 4.41
C ALA A 95 13.71 -1.39 4.37
N GLY A 96 14.51 -1.11 3.33
CA GLY A 96 15.81 -1.75 3.15
C GLY A 96 15.77 -3.28 3.09
N GLY A 97 14.71 -3.84 2.51
CA GLY A 97 14.48 -5.30 2.42
C GLY A 97 13.92 -5.96 3.69
N THR A 98 13.74 -5.20 4.78
CA THR A 98 13.15 -5.71 6.02
C THR A 98 11.68 -5.33 6.10
N GLU A 99 10.80 -6.30 6.34
CA GLU A 99 9.37 -6.07 6.55
C GLU A 99 9.17 -5.32 7.88
N ILE A 100 8.48 -4.17 7.82
CA ILE A 100 8.23 -3.29 8.97
C ILE A 100 6.77 -3.22 9.35
N LEU A 101 5.88 -3.39 8.39
CA LEU A 101 4.42 -3.30 8.59
C LEU A 101 3.73 -4.34 7.70
N ASN A 102 2.73 -4.99 8.25
CA ASN A 102 1.83 -5.87 7.52
C ASN A 102 0.38 -5.42 7.74
N ILE A 103 -0.39 -5.40 6.65
CA ILE A 103 -1.86 -5.31 6.69
C ILE A 103 -2.37 -6.63 6.14
N THR A 104 -3.06 -7.40 6.97
CA THR A 104 -3.52 -8.75 6.60
C THR A 104 -5.00 -8.94 6.88
N ASN A 105 -5.64 -9.82 6.12
CA ASN A 105 -6.96 -10.34 6.42
C ASN A 105 -6.83 -11.59 7.30
N SER A 106 -7.42 -11.57 8.48
CA SER A 106 -7.46 -12.71 9.39
C SER A 106 -8.91 -13.00 9.78
N SER A 107 -9.48 -14.08 9.27
CA SER A 107 -10.87 -14.48 9.54
C SER A 107 -11.90 -13.37 9.25
N SER A 108 -11.67 -12.61 8.16
CA SER A 108 -12.43 -11.42 7.73
C SER A 108 -12.16 -10.13 8.52
N ASP A 109 -11.32 -10.17 9.53
CA ASP A 109 -10.84 -8.97 10.21
C ASP A 109 -9.64 -8.36 9.45
N VAL A 110 -9.57 -7.04 9.43
CA VAL A 110 -8.40 -6.30 8.95
C VAL A 110 -7.45 -6.10 10.12
N VAL A 111 -6.29 -6.73 10.05
CA VAL A 111 -5.24 -6.62 11.06
C VAL A 111 -4.10 -5.76 10.53
N ILE A 112 -3.75 -4.71 11.27
CA ILE A 112 -2.60 -3.83 10.99
C ILE A 112 -1.59 -4.05 12.11
N LYS A 113 -0.40 -4.53 11.79
CA LYS A 113 0.62 -4.86 12.80
C LYS A 113 2.03 -4.47 12.38
N PRO A 114 2.87 -3.94 13.29
CA PRO A 114 4.32 -3.92 13.11
C PRO A 114 4.83 -5.37 13.12
N ILE A 115 5.86 -5.65 12.33
CA ILE A 115 6.43 -7.00 12.24
C ILE A 115 7.69 -7.14 13.11
N VAL A 116 8.33 -6.01 13.43
CA VAL A 116 9.49 -6.01 14.31
C VAL A 116 9.03 -5.98 15.76
N ASP A 117 9.52 -6.93 16.56
CA ASP A 117 9.23 -7.04 18.00
C ASP A 117 9.66 -5.77 18.76
N ALA A 118 8.97 -5.45 19.83
CA ALA A 118 9.16 -4.24 20.64
C ALA A 118 9.03 -2.93 19.82
N LYS A 119 8.15 -2.90 18.80
CA LYS A 119 7.83 -1.71 18.01
C LYS A 119 6.34 -1.41 18.01
N ASP A 120 6.04 -0.12 18.07
CA ASP A 120 4.71 0.42 18.21
C ASP A 120 4.12 0.88 16.87
N ILE A 121 2.79 1.01 16.80
CA ILE A 121 2.14 1.83 15.79
C ILE A 121 1.92 3.21 16.38
N ILE A 122 2.55 4.23 15.79
CA ILE A 122 2.51 5.60 16.28
C ILE A 122 1.86 6.50 15.24
N VAL A 123 0.82 7.23 15.64
CA VAL A 123 0.21 8.29 14.84
C VAL A 123 0.74 9.65 15.32
N GLN A 124 1.37 10.39 14.41
CA GLN A 124 2.04 11.65 14.72
C GLN A 124 1.47 12.83 13.91
N GLN A 125 1.59 14.03 14.46
CA GLN A 125 1.45 15.26 13.70
C GLN A 125 2.66 15.48 12.78
N ARG A 126 2.55 16.46 11.89
CA ARG A 126 3.62 16.82 10.94
C ARG A 126 4.93 17.22 11.64
N ASP A 127 4.87 17.79 12.83
CA ASP A 127 6.03 18.22 13.61
C ASP A 127 6.69 17.10 14.41
N GLY A 128 6.17 15.85 14.29
CA GLY A 128 6.67 14.67 14.99
C GLY A 128 6.04 14.44 16.36
N THR A 129 5.12 15.31 16.82
CA THR A 129 4.40 15.10 18.07
C THR A 129 3.47 13.88 17.96
N SER A 130 3.63 12.89 18.83
CA SER A 130 2.77 11.71 18.87
C SER A 130 1.38 12.06 19.38
N LEU A 131 0.34 11.59 18.70
CA LEU A 131 -1.07 11.70 19.08
C LEU A 131 -1.57 10.43 19.76
N VAL A 132 -1.31 9.29 19.13
CA VAL A 132 -1.71 7.96 19.60
C VAL A 132 -0.55 7.01 19.42
N GLU A 133 -0.31 6.20 20.43
CA GLU A 133 0.65 5.10 20.40
C GLU A 133 -0.06 3.81 20.79
N PHE A 134 -0.10 2.82 19.88
CA PHE A 134 -0.49 1.45 20.18
C PHE A 134 0.77 0.71 20.56
N ASN A 135 0.98 0.55 21.87
CA ASN A 135 2.25 0.09 22.41
C ASN A 135 2.33 -1.43 22.48
N ASP A 136 3.49 -2.00 22.16
CA ASP A 136 3.77 -3.44 22.27
C ASP A 136 3.58 -3.97 23.70
N GLY A 137 3.72 -3.13 24.71
CA GLY A 137 3.48 -3.46 26.13
C GLY A 137 2.00 -3.54 26.54
N ALA A 138 1.08 -3.75 25.59
CA ALA A 138 -0.35 -3.99 25.78
C ALA A 138 -1.18 -2.81 26.33
N TYR A 139 -0.80 -1.56 26.03
CA TYR A 139 -1.66 -0.41 26.28
C TYR A 139 -1.66 0.56 25.10
N SER A 140 -2.72 1.34 24.99
CA SER A 140 -2.79 2.46 24.04
C SER A 140 -2.63 3.76 24.82
N LYS A 141 -1.72 4.62 24.35
CA LYS A 141 -1.44 5.91 24.95
C LYS A 141 -1.96 7.01 24.04
N PHE A 142 -2.80 7.88 24.56
CA PHE A 142 -3.24 9.11 23.93
C PHE A 142 -2.45 10.27 24.54
N THR A 143 -1.58 10.90 23.76
CA THR A 143 -0.76 12.06 24.20
C THR A 143 -1.51 13.37 24.05
N ALA A 144 -2.56 13.38 23.22
CA ALA A 144 -3.55 14.44 23.15
C ALA A 144 -4.82 14.02 23.91
N MET A 145 -5.71 15.00 24.14
CA MET A 145 -6.98 14.74 24.82
C MET A 145 -7.85 13.78 23.99
N ALA A 146 -8.17 12.62 24.54
CA ALA A 146 -9.23 11.75 24.00
C ALA A 146 -10.59 12.35 24.46
N TYR A 147 -11.42 12.78 23.51
CA TYR A 147 -12.76 13.28 23.81
C TYR A 147 -13.73 12.09 23.84
N PHE A 148 -14.31 11.89 25.02
CA PHE A 148 -15.44 10.97 25.19
C PHE A 148 -16.70 11.80 25.42
N PRO A 149 -17.75 11.63 24.59
CA PRO A 149 -19.02 12.32 24.80
C PRO A 149 -19.55 12.07 26.21
N GLU A 150 -19.91 13.14 26.94
CA GLU A 150 -20.53 13.00 28.26
C GLU A 150 -22.00 12.62 28.10
N ALA A 151 -22.40 11.50 28.71
CA ALA A 151 -23.78 11.08 28.78
C ALA A 151 -24.48 11.69 30.03
N THR A 152 -25.76 12.03 29.90
CA THR A 152 -26.58 12.44 31.05
C THR A 152 -27.33 11.22 31.58
N LEU A 153 -27.04 10.83 32.82
CA LEU A 153 -27.76 9.77 33.50
C LEU A 153 -29.09 10.29 34.08
N THR A 154 -30.07 9.39 34.14
CA THR A 154 -31.38 9.70 34.72
C THR A 154 -31.29 9.76 36.24
N ASP A 155 -31.80 10.86 36.83
CA ASP A 155 -31.97 10.99 38.30
C ASP A 155 -33.05 10.02 38.78
N ALA A 156 -32.67 9.05 39.59
CA ALA A 156 -33.55 8.01 40.18
C ALA A 156 -33.08 7.73 41.62
N SER A 157 -33.90 7.05 42.40
CA SER A 157 -33.53 6.65 43.79
C SER A 157 -32.22 5.85 43.82
N THR A 158 -31.96 5.01 42.79
CA THR A 158 -30.68 4.39 42.49
C THR A 158 -30.31 4.75 41.04
N ILE A 159 -29.18 5.37 40.86
CA ILE A 159 -28.69 5.81 39.56
C ILE A 159 -27.93 4.62 38.95
N SER A 160 -28.38 4.15 37.78
CA SER A 160 -27.70 3.10 37.00
C SER A 160 -26.69 3.74 36.04
N TRP A 161 -25.50 3.20 36.00
CA TRP A 161 -24.44 3.64 35.10
C TRP A 161 -23.77 2.47 34.40
N ASN A 162 -23.85 2.44 33.07
CA ASN A 162 -23.14 1.48 32.25
C ASN A 162 -21.87 2.14 31.69
N VAL A 163 -20.69 1.79 32.21
CA VAL A 163 -19.42 2.40 31.83
C VAL A 163 -18.94 1.99 30.45
N LEU A 164 -19.43 0.87 29.88
CA LEU A 164 -19.10 0.44 28.53
C LEU A 164 -19.73 1.37 27.48
N THR A 165 -21.00 1.77 27.71
CA THR A 165 -21.72 2.64 26.76
C THR A 165 -21.57 4.12 27.05
N SER A 166 -21.19 4.48 28.29
CA SER A 166 -21.08 5.85 28.76
C SER A 166 -19.88 6.00 29.69
N PRO A 167 -18.65 5.97 29.17
CA PRO A 167 -17.43 6.01 29.99
C PRO A 167 -17.28 7.33 30.78
N VAL A 168 -17.88 8.41 30.27
CA VAL A 168 -17.99 9.70 30.95
C VAL A 168 -19.47 10.05 31.07
N ALA A 169 -19.93 10.34 32.28
CA ALA A 169 -21.33 10.63 32.52
C ALA A 169 -21.50 11.69 33.62
N LYS A 170 -22.63 12.43 33.56
CA LYS A 170 -23.10 13.32 34.60
C LYS A 170 -24.54 13.01 34.99
N VAL A 171 -24.91 13.40 36.19
CA VAL A 171 -26.28 13.39 36.66
C VAL A 171 -26.53 14.65 37.51
N THR A 172 -27.69 15.27 37.35
CA THR A 172 -28.14 16.35 38.25
C THR A 172 -29.07 15.75 39.28
N LEU A 173 -28.68 15.81 40.55
CA LEU A 173 -29.44 15.20 41.66
C LEU A 173 -30.53 16.16 42.15
N GLY A 174 -31.78 15.69 42.12
CA GLY A 174 -32.94 16.39 42.70
C GLY A 174 -33.19 16.06 44.18
N ALA A 175 -32.54 15.03 44.71
CA ALA A 175 -32.61 14.62 46.12
C ALA A 175 -31.38 13.75 46.46
N ASN A 176 -31.33 13.22 47.71
CA ASN A 176 -30.34 12.20 48.05
C ASN A 176 -30.56 10.93 47.21
N ARG A 177 -29.52 10.43 46.55
CA ARG A 177 -29.57 9.28 45.66
C ARG A 177 -28.50 8.25 46.02
N THR A 178 -28.73 7.02 45.63
CA THR A 178 -27.70 5.99 45.68
C THR A 178 -27.12 5.80 44.28
N LEU A 179 -25.81 5.82 44.14
CA LEU A 179 -25.16 5.37 42.91
C LEU A 179 -25.12 3.84 42.93
N GLY A 180 -25.77 3.21 41.96
CA GLY A 180 -25.72 1.75 41.76
C GLY A 180 -24.30 1.31 41.39
N ALA A 181 -24.04 0.01 41.51
CA ALA A 181 -22.80 -0.54 40.99
C ALA A 181 -22.69 -0.28 39.48
N ALA A 182 -21.53 0.14 39.03
CA ALA A 182 -21.28 0.30 37.59
C ALA A 182 -21.39 -1.05 36.89
N THR A 183 -21.96 -1.05 35.69
CA THR A 183 -22.11 -2.23 34.84
C THR A 183 -21.33 -2.05 33.56
N GLY A 184 -21.01 -3.15 32.86
CA GLY A 184 -20.31 -3.11 31.56
C GLY A 184 -18.78 -3.01 31.67
N GLY A 185 -18.20 -3.29 32.83
CA GLY A 185 -16.75 -3.40 33.03
C GLY A 185 -16.27 -4.85 33.01
#